data_9fadfc2e4b14be4f45e21f240faa6f3b
#
_entry.id   9fadfc2e4b14be4f45e21f240faa6f3b
#
_cell.length_a   1.000
_cell.length_b   1.000
_cell.length_c   1.000
_cell.angle_alpha   90.00
_cell.angle_beta   90.00
_cell.angle_gamma   90.00
#
_symmetry.space_group_name_H-M   'P 1'
#
loop_
_entity.id
_entity.type
_entity.pdbx_description
1 polymer ?
#
loop_
_entity_poly.entity_id
_entity_poly.type
_entity_poly.pdbx_seq_one_letter_code
_entity_poly.pdbx_strand_id
1 'polypeptide(L)'
;MINTQIIENLQILLHKEDTTLLEKLSFKENTFSEPLLIAYFNNKKLGTLSSEILTEIMQGFFIEKEPLKIKNSYNQNKIAYIPNIGYYNHNRELVEPILEIEDLEVIKELHPLLNRYLIEFYKGHITNPNPEYRSVWENHIATLKNALTLIKENIPDFFKEFHSANKKIFIHNNPRILNFTSIETLGMLYFYATPYATLMYFVEELIHQGSHNILYHITFDKKDFFKIDAPNTIMRDLTKQKWDYRDIYGAFHGVYTVYKRLECYDILLQKNALEGKDKHELLGRLADQFSRFHTGLELLNLDEVYTEKGKAFYVDLDKKCESIINKYVLLKREFDLSNRDLDFRYEDFCLLNSFEDFLIKDKQGFYNF
;
A
#
# COMPACT_ATOMS: atom_id res chain seq x y z
N MET A 1 -11.67 -4.55 8.59
CA MET A 1 -12.92 -5.06 7.95
C MET A 1 -13.12 -4.29 6.65
N ILE A 2 -13.37 -4.98 5.54
CA ILE A 2 -13.80 -4.34 4.29
C ILE A 2 -15.09 -3.58 4.56
N ASN A 3 -15.18 -2.36 4.03
CA ASN A 3 -16.43 -1.61 4.10
C ASN A 3 -17.48 -2.28 3.19
N THR A 4 -18.54 -2.80 3.78
CA THR A 4 -19.61 -3.53 3.06
C THR A 4 -20.27 -2.68 1.98
N GLN A 5 -20.35 -1.36 2.15
CA GLN A 5 -20.89 -0.45 1.15
C GLN A 5 -20.08 -0.43 -0.15
N ILE A 6 -18.76 -0.65 -0.08
CA ILE A 6 -17.94 -0.77 -1.30
C ILE A 6 -18.37 -1.99 -2.11
N ILE A 7 -18.54 -3.13 -1.43
CA ILE A 7 -18.98 -4.38 -2.07
C ILE A 7 -20.38 -4.20 -2.66
N GLU A 8 -21.32 -3.68 -1.89
CA GLU A 8 -22.69 -3.42 -2.36
C GLU A 8 -22.73 -2.49 -3.58
N ASN A 9 -21.93 -1.42 -3.56
CA ASN A 9 -21.83 -0.50 -4.69
C ASN A 9 -21.27 -1.18 -5.94
N LEU A 10 -20.25 -2.04 -5.78
CA LEU A 10 -19.68 -2.78 -6.90
C LEU A 10 -20.66 -3.81 -7.46
N GLN A 11 -21.44 -4.48 -6.62
CA GLN A 11 -22.51 -5.38 -7.06
C GLN A 11 -23.59 -4.63 -7.85
N ILE A 12 -24.01 -3.44 -7.38
CA ILE A 12 -24.97 -2.60 -8.09
C ILE A 12 -24.42 -2.13 -9.44
N LEU A 13 -23.15 -1.72 -9.49
CA LEU A 13 -22.49 -1.31 -10.73
C LEU A 13 -22.41 -2.48 -11.72
N LEU A 14 -22.03 -3.65 -11.24
CA LEU A 14 -21.93 -4.87 -12.05
C LEU A 14 -23.30 -5.30 -12.57
N HIS A 15 -24.34 -5.27 -11.72
CA HIS A 15 -25.71 -5.58 -12.13
C HIS A 15 -26.22 -4.64 -13.24
N LYS A 16 -25.90 -3.34 -13.15
CA LYS A 16 -26.26 -2.36 -14.17
C LYS A 16 -25.49 -2.56 -15.47
N GLU A 17 -24.27 -3.05 -15.39
CA GLU A 17 -23.40 -3.26 -16.54
C GLU A 17 -23.71 -4.55 -17.29
N ASP A 18 -23.83 -5.66 -16.55
CA ASP A 18 -24.08 -7.00 -17.09
C ASP A 18 -24.72 -7.89 -16.03
N THR A 19 -26.04 -7.99 -16.05
CA THR A 19 -26.82 -8.83 -15.12
C THR A 19 -26.46 -10.30 -15.27
N THR A 20 -26.22 -10.77 -16.50
CA THR A 20 -25.93 -12.18 -16.76
C THR A 20 -24.56 -12.59 -16.26
N LEU A 21 -23.60 -11.66 -16.26
CA LEU A 21 -22.28 -11.87 -15.65
C LEU A 21 -22.40 -12.00 -14.13
N LEU A 22 -23.20 -11.14 -13.48
CA LEU A 22 -23.40 -11.19 -12.03
C LEU A 22 -23.95 -12.54 -11.57
N GLU A 23 -24.88 -13.12 -12.32
CA GLU A 23 -25.48 -14.43 -12.02
C GLU A 23 -24.46 -15.59 -12.05
N LYS A 24 -23.38 -15.44 -12.80
CA LYS A 24 -22.31 -16.44 -12.92
C LYS A 24 -21.29 -16.39 -11.79
N LEU A 25 -21.24 -15.27 -11.03
CA LEU A 25 -20.19 -15.04 -10.05
C LEU A 25 -20.45 -15.74 -8.72
N SER A 26 -19.39 -16.24 -8.13
CA SER A 26 -19.38 -16.68 -6.73
C SER A 26 -19.50 -15.47 -5.81
N PHE A 27 -20.50 -15.45 -4.91
CA PHE A 27 -20.71 -14.36 -3.95
C PHE A 27 -19.79 -14.45 -2.75
N LYS A 28 -18.49 -14.65 -2.99
CA LYS A 28 -17.44 -14.59 -1.97
C LYS A 28 -16.91 -13.15 -1.84
N GLU A 29 -16.41 -12.81 -0.66
CA GLU A 29 -15.84 -11.50 -0.37
C GLU A 29 -14.75 -11.10 -1.38
N ASN A 30 -13.88 -12.02 -1.74
CA ASN A 30 -12.79 -11.78 -2.70
C ASN A 30 -13.27 -11.44 -4.12
N THR A 31 -14.43 -11.91 -4.53
CA THR A 31 -14.98 -11.65 -5.87
C THR A 31 -15.22 -10.17 -6.12
N PHE A 32 -15.80 -9.48 -5.15
CA PHE A 32 -16.17 -8.07 -5.28
C PHE A 32 -15.12 -7.10 -4.74
N SER A 33 -14.06 -7.62 -4.12
CA SER A 33 -12.87 -6.85 -3.73
C SER A 33 -11.71 -6.98 -4.74
N GLU A 34 -11.96 -7.52 -5.93
CA GLU A 34 -10.99 -7.65 -7.02
C GLU A 34 -10.55 -6.26 -7.51
N PRO A 35 -9.25 -5.89 -7.42
CA PRO A 35 -8.77 -4.58 -7.84
C PRO A 35 -9.01 -4.25 -9.31
N LEU A 36 -8.98 -5.26 -10.20
CA LEU A 36 -9.28 -5.04 -11.62
C LEU A 36 -10.75 -4.73 -11.88
N LEU A 37 -11.68 -5.23 -11.07
CA LEU A 37 -13.10 -4.84 -11.14
C LEU A 37 -13.26 -3.35 -10.81
N ILE A 38 -12.57 -2.88 -9.78
CA ILE A 38 -12.56 -1.47 -9.37
C ILE A 38 -11.91 -0.62 -10.47
N ALA A 39 -10.77 -1.06 -10.99
CA ALA A 39 -10.09 -0.40 -12.10
C ALA A 39 -10.96 -0.32 -13.36
N TYR A 40 -11.73 -1.36 -13.66
CA TYR A 40 -12.64 -1.36 -14.80
C TYR A 40 -13.65 -0.21 -14.71
N PHE A 41 -14.37 -0.08 -13.60
CA PHE A 41 -15.37 0.97 -13.44
C PHE A 41 -14.75 2.38 -13.42
N ASN A 42 -13.55 2.55 -12.86
CA ASN A 42 -12.85 3.83 -12.89
C ASN A 42 -12.31 4.18 -14.29
N ASN A 43 -11.81 3.21 -15.05
CA ASN A 43 -11.42 3.43 -16.45
C ASN A 43 -12.62 3.73 -17.34
N LYS A 44 -13.77 3.10 -17.09
CA LYS A 44 -15.00 3.33 -17.86
C LYS A 44 -15.51 4.77 -17.77
N LYS A 45 -15.31 5.44 -16.66
CA LYS A 45 -15.66 6.88 -16.50
C LYS A 45 -14.91 7.80 -17.47
N LEU A 46 -13.75 7.35 -17.98
CA LEU A 46 -12.87 8.15 -18.85
C LEU A 46 -13.10 7.87 -20.34
N GLY A 47 -13.84 6.82 -20.68
CA GLY A 47 -14.10 6.42 -22.07
C GLY A 47 -14.95 5.19 -22.17
N THR A 48 -15.15 4.72 -23.41
CA THR A 48 -15.89 3.47 -23.68
C THR A 48 -14.98 2.27 -23.50
N LEU A 49 -15.18 1.49 -22.44
CA LEU A 49 -14.60 0.15 -22.31
C LEU A 49 -15.63 -0.89 -22.76
N SER A 50 -15.16 -1.92 -23.47
CA SER A 50 -15.99 -3.08 -23.81
C SER A 50 -16.35 -3.86 -22.54
N SER A 51 -17.60 -4.29 -22.42
CA SER A 51 -18.06 -5.23 -21.39
C SER A 51 -17.37 -6.58 -21.50
N GLU A 52 -16.79 -6.95 -22.66
CA GLU A 52 -15.97 -8.16 -22.82
C GLU A 52 -14.79 -8.17 -21.85
N ILE A 53 -14.16 -7.01 -21.60
CA ILE A 53 -13.05 -6.88 -20.62
C ILE A 53 -13.53 -7.27 -19.23
N LEU A 54 -14.71 -6.85 -18.83
CA LEU A 54 -15.29 -7.18 -17.54
C LEU A 54 -15.49 -8.70 -17.39
N THR A 55 -15.98 -9.36 -18.43
CA THR A 55 -16.09 -10.81 -18.46
C THR A 55 -14.71 -11.48 -18.35
N GLU A 56 -13.71 -10.96 -19.08
CA GLU A 56 -12.35 -11.51 -19.05
C GLU A 56 -11.71 -11.45 -17.65
N ILE A 57 -11.85 -10.33 -16.94
CA ILE A 57 -11.27 -10.18 -15.58
C ILE A 57 -12.04 -10.95 -14.51
N MET A 58 -13.35 -11.17 -14.71
CA MET A 58 -14.20 -11.80 -13.69
C MET A 58 -14.35 -13.31 -13.87
N GLN A 59 -13.93 -13.90 -15.00
CA GLN A 59 -14.15 -15.32 -15.29
C GLN A 59 -13.44 -16.28 -14.31
N GLY A 60 -12.38 -15.82 -13.61
CA GLY A 60 -11.74 -16.61 -12.56
C GLY A 60 -12.58 -16.75 -11.28
N PHE A 61 -13.69 -16.02 -11.19
CA PHE A 61 -14.62 -16.05 -10.06
C PHE A 61 -15.97 -16.72 -10.39
N PHE A 62 -16.08 -17.35 -11.57
CA PHE A 62 -17.30 -18.04 -11.97
C PHE A 62 -17.58 -19.27 -11.11
N ILE A 63 -18.84 -19.52 -10.81
CA ILE A 63 -19.31 -20.71 -10.09
C ILE A 63 -19.03 -21.95 -10.93
N GLU A 64 -19.37 -21.88 -12.23
CA GLU A 64 -19.17 -22.96 -13.19
C GLU A 64 -17.98 -22.62 -14.10
N LYS A 65 -17.15 -23.61 -14.41
CA LYS A 65 -16.04 -23.43 -15.34
C LYS A 65 -16.57 -23.31 -16.76
N GLU A 66 -16.34 -22.16 -17.37
CA GLU A 66 -16.63 -21.92 -18.80
C GLU A 66 -15.33 -21.87 -19.62
N PRO A 67 -15.40 -22.06 -20.96
CA PRO A 67 -14.27 -21.80 -21.83
C PRO A 67 -13.79 -20.36 -21.70
N LEU A 68 -12.49 -20.18 -21.49
CA LEU A 68 -11.91 -18.87 -21.26
C LEU A 68 -12.08 -17.94 -22.48
N LYS A 69 -12.50 -16.73 -22.21
CA LYS A 69 -12.59 -15.63 -23.17
C LYS A 69 -11.41 -14.71 -22.92
N ILE A 70 -10.49 -14.58 -23.85
CA ILE A 70 -9.32 -13.72 -23.76
C ILE A 70 -9.14 -13.01 -25.11
N LYS A 71 -9.27 -11.68 -25.10
CA LYS A 71 -9.15 -10.82 -26.29
C LYS A 71 -8.51 -9.49 -25.94
N ASN A 72 -8.93 -8.88 -24.83
CA ASN A 72 -8.56 -7.52 -24.44
C ASN A 72 -7.57 -7.46 -23.28
N SER A 73 -7.30 -8.59 -22.62
CA SER A 73 -6.44 -8.68 -21.44
C SER A 73 -4.95 -8.86 -21.75
N TYR A 74 -4.57 -8.93 -23.04
CA TYR A 74 -3.17 -9.05 -23.45
C TYR A 74 -2.42 -7.74 -23.25
N ASN A 75 -1.29 -7.82 -22.54
CA ASN A 75 -0.36 -6.71 -22.39
C ASN A 75 0.61 -6.61 -23.60
N GLN A 76 1.56 -5.67 -23.55
CA GLN A 76 2.57 -5.48 -24.59
C GLN A 76 3.47 -6.71 -24.82
N ASN A 77 3.62 -7.60 -23.83
CA ASN A 77 4.38 -8.84 -23.89
C ASN A 77 3.54 -10.00 -24.51
N LYS A 78 2.30 -9.73 -24.95
CA LYS A 78 1.32 -10.71 -25.44
C LYS A 78 0.97 -11.77 -24.39
N ILE A 79 1.04 -11.40 -23.12
CA ILE A 79 0.60 -12.19 -21.99
C ILE A 79 -0.70 -11.58 -21.46
N ALA A 80 -1.70 -12.42 -21.27
CA ALA A 80 -2.96 -12.04 -20.61
C ALA A 80 -2.95 -12.53 -19.17
N TYR A 81 -3.11 -11.61 -18.24
CA TYR A 81 -3.31 -11.92 -16.84
C TYR A 81 -4.81 -12.02 -16.54
N ILE A 82 -5.24 -13.18 -16.06
CA ILE A 82 -6.63 -13.44 -15.63
C ILE A 82 -6.63 -13.67 -14.11
N PRO A 83 -7.25 -12.78 -13.34
CA PRO A 83 -7.34 -12.89 -11.88
C PRO A 83 -7.83 -14.24 -11.41
N ASN A 84 -7.29 -14.75 -10.32
CA ASN A 84 -7.64 -16.04 -9.70
C ASN A 84 -7.38 -17.28 -10.56
N ILE A 85 -6.76 -17.13 -11.76
CA ILE A 85 -6.43 -18.26 -12.64
C ILE A 85 -4.94 -18.28 -13.00
N GLY A 86 -4.42 -17.25 -13.70
CA GLY A 86 -3.04 -17.23 -14.16
C GLY A 86 -2.80 -16.42 -15.42
N TYR A 87 -1.70 -16.77 -16.08
CA TYR A 87 -1.15 -16.05 -17.23
C TYR A 87 -1.27 -16.90 -18.50
N TYR A 88 -1.76 -16.30 -19.58
CA TYR A 88 -2.02 -16.98 -20.84
C TYR A 88 -1.24 -16.32 -21.97
N ASN A 89 -0.67 -17.14 -22.87
CA ASN A 89 -0.06 -16.67 -24.11
C ASN A 89 -1.12 -16.34 -25.18
N HIS A 90 -0.68 -15.83 -26.33
CA HIS A 90 -1.56 -15.47 -27.46
C HIS A 90 -2.31 -16.66 -28.07
N ASN A 91 -1.85 -17.90 -27.83
CA ASN A 91 -2.54 -19.14 -28.26
C ASN A 91 -3.61 -19.55 -27.22
N ARG A 92 -3.82 -18.80 -26.17
CA ARG A 92 -4.72 -19.09 -25.02
C ARG A 92 -4.29 -20.34 -24.24
N GLU A 93 -2.99 -20.62 -24.22
CA GLU A 93 -2.42 -21.66 -23.39
C GLU A 93 -1.98 -21.06 -22.04
N LEU A 94 -2.27 -21.79 -20.96
CA LEU A 94 -1.82 -21.39 -19.61
C LEU A 94 -0.28 -21.50 -19.55
N VAL A 95 0.37 -20.35 -19.43
CA VAL A 95 1.84 -20.28 -19.26
C VAL A 95 2.21 -20.57 -17.82
N GLU A 96 1.48 -19.96 -16.89
CA GLU A 96 1.74 -20.07 -15.46
C GLU A 96 0.48 -19.78 -14.64
N PRO A 97 0.22 -20.52 -13.55
CA PRO A 97 -0.84 -20.19 -12.62
C PRO A 97 -0.50 -18.92 -11.83
N ILE A 98 -1.49 -18.36 -11.13
CA ILE A 98 -1.23 -17.28 -10.17
C ILE A 98 -0.24 -17.74 -9.11
N LEU A 99 0.51 -16.77 -8.58
CA LEU A 99 1.37 -16.97 -7.42
C LEU A 99 0.72 -16.28 -6.21
N GLU A 100 0.47 -17.04 -5.16
CA GLU A 100 -0.09 -16.52 -3.91
C GLU A 100 0.90 -16.68 -2.76
N ILE A 101 0.99 -15.66 -1.92
CA ILE A 101 1.71 -15.69 -0.66
C ILE A 101 0.76 -15.16 0.41
N GLU A 102 0.47 -15.99 1.42
CA GLU A 102 -0.46 -15.63 2.49
C GLU A 102 -1.79 -15.09 1.93
N ASP A 103 -2.35 -15.81 0.93
CA ASP A 103 -3.58 -15.46 0.21
C ASP A 103 -3.56 -14.09 -0.50
N LEU A 104 -2.38 -13.50 -0.71
CA LEU A 104 -2.16 -12.33 -1.55
C LEU A 104 -1.58 -12.75 -2.88
N GLU A 105 -2.19 -12.29 -3.96
CA GLU A 105 -1.70 -12.58 -5.30
C GLU A 105 -0.51 -11.67 -5.66
N VAL A 106 0.62 -12.28 -6.02
CA VAL A 106 1.80 -11.56 -6.54
C VAL A 106 1.72 -11.51 -8.05
N ILE A 107 1.48 -10.32 -8.59
CA ILE A 107 1.31 -10.11 -10.03
C ILE A 107 2.67 -10.09 -10.72
N LYS A 108 2.81 -10.94 -11.74
CA LYS A 108 4.02 -11.06 -12.57
C LYS A 108 3.95 -10.21 -13.82
N GLU A 109 2.77 -10.11 -14.43
CA GLU A 109 2.51 -9.33 -15.64
C GLU A 109 1.25 -8.49 -15.44
N LEU A 110 1.35 -7.17 -15.61
CA LEU A 110 0.22 -6.28 -15.41
C LEU A 110 -0.84 -6.42 -16.49
N HIS A 111 -2.09 -6.39 -16.06
CA HIS A 111 -3.23 -6.23 -16.95
C HIS A 111 -3.24 -4.81 -17.55
N PRO A 112 -3.60 -4.62 -18.84
CA PRO A 112 -3.60 -3.31 -19.50
C PRO A 112 -4.39 -2.22 -18.78
N LEU A 113 -5.46 -2.55 -18.06
CA LEU A 113 -6.25 -1.62 -17.25
C LEU A 113 -5.44 -0.92 -16.14
N LEU A 114 -4.33 -1.51 -15.71
CA LEU A 114 -3.51 -0.99 -14.63
C LEU A 114 -2.40 -0.06 -15.12
N ASN A 115 -2.06 -0.07 -16.42
CA ASN A 115 -0.92 0.68 -16.97
C ASN A 115 -1.02 2.19 -16.70
N ARG A 116 -2.21 2.78 -16.74
CA ARG A 116 -2.41 4.22 -16.55
C ARG A 116 -2.05 4.71 -15.14
N TYR A 117 -1.99 3.79 -14.16
CA TYR A 117 -1.66 4.14 -12.79
C TYR A 117 -0.15 4.19 -12.54
N LEU A 118 0.63 3.58 -13.42
CA LEU A 118 2.08 3.69 -13.40
C LEU A 118 2.50 5.01 -14.05
N ILE A 119 2.90 5.97 -13.23
CA ILE A 119 3.26 7.32 -13.67
C ILE A 119 4.63 7.65 -13.11
N GLU A 120 5.54 8.11 -13.98
CA GLU A 120 6.84 8.60 -13.52
C GLU A 120 6.73 10.01 -12.94
N PHE A 121 7.37 10.18 -11.79
CA PHE A 121 7.57 11.48 -11.15
C PHE A 121 9.06 11.83 -11.10
N TYR A 122 9.35 13.07 -11.37
CA TYR A 122 10.67 13.63 -11.14
C TYR A 122 10.54 15.02 -10.53
N LYS A 123 11.13 15.22 -9.37
CA LYS A 123 11.08 16.49 -8.62
C LYS A 123 9.64 17.01 -8.42
N GLY A 124 8.69 16.12 -8.18
CA GLY A 124 7.28 16.47 -7.97
C GLY A 124 6.44 16.71 -9.23
N HIS A 125 7.02 16.48 -10.42
CA HIS A 125 6.32 16.65 -11.69
C HIS A 125 6.15 15.31 -12.40
N ILE A 126 5.00 15.13 -13.07
CA ILE A 126 4.76 13.99 -13.96
C ILE A 126 5.68 14.16 -15.18
N THR A 127 6.51 13.13 -15.43
CA THR A 127 7.49 13.16 -16.53
C THR A 127 7.13 12.21 -17.67
N ASN A 128 6.49 11.09 -17.38
CA ASN A 128 6.06 10.11 -18.36
C ASN A 128 4.79 9.41 -17.91
N PRO A 129 3.65 9.55 -18.63
CA PRO A 129 2.41 8.84 -18.33
C PRO A 129 2.42 7.37 -18.80
N ASN A 130 3.41 6.93 -19.57
CA ASN A 130 3.60 5.58 -20.06
C ASN A 130 5.05 5.14 -19.84
N PRO A 131 5.45 4.92 -18.57
CA PRO A 131 6.84 4.61 -18.26
C PRO A 131 7.22 3.20 -18.71
N GLU A 132 8.51 3.04 -18.99
CA GLU A 132 9.09 1.71 -19.10
C GLU A 132 9.33 1.13 -17.70
N TYR A 133 8.90 -0.08 -17.48
CA TYR A 133 9.14 -0.84 -16.26
C TYR A 133 9.27 -2.33 -16.57
N ARG A 134 9.91 -3.02 -15.65
CA ARG A 134 9.97 -4.49 -15.64
C ARG A 134 9.47 -4.99 -14.29
N SER A 135 8.69 -6.05 -14.30
CA SER A 135 8.38 -6.80 -13.08
C SER A 135 9.64 -7.50 -12.58
N VAL A 136 9.91 -7.41 -11.28
CA VAL A 136 11.10 -8.00 -10.64
C VAL A 136 10.72 -8.90 -9.46
N TRP A 137 9.51 -9.42 -9.47
CA TRP A 137 8.97 -10.29 -8.42
C TRP A 137 9.90 -11.48 -8.10
N GLU A 138 10.53 -12.08 -9.11
CA GLU A 138 11.41 -13.26 -8.98
C GLU A 138 12.56 -13.02 -8.00
N ASN A 139 13.13 -11.82 -8.01
CA ASN A 139 14.27 -11.47 -7.17
C ASN A 139 13.87 -11.25 -5.71
N HIS A 140 12.57 -11.03 -5.43
CA HIS A 140 12.11 -10.56 -4.13
C HIS A 140 11.11 -11.50 -3.45
N ILE A 141 10.71 -12.60 -4.12
CA ILE A 141 9.63 -13.47 -3.62
C ILE A 141 9.94 -14.05 -2.23
N ALA A 142 11.18 -14.48 -2.01
CA ALA A 142 11.59 -15.03 -0.72
C ALA A 142 11.57 -13.97 0.39
N THR A 143 12.08 -12.77 0.10
CA THR A 143 12.12 -11.65 1.06
C THR A 143 10.71 -11.15 1.38
N LEU A 144 9.86 -11.03 0.36
CA LEU A 144 8.45 -10.65 0.53
C LEU A 144 7.70 -11.68 1.38
N LYS A 145 7.91 -12.98 1.13
CA LYS A 145 7.31 -14.06 1.92
C LYS A 145 7.73 -13.96 3.39
N ASN A 146 9.02 -13.76 3.64
CA ASN A 146 9.53 -13.60 5.01
C ASN A 146 8.93 -12.36 5.69
N ALA A 147 8.77 -11.24 4.98
CA ALA A 147 8.14 -10.03 5.51
C ALA A 147 6.66 -10.25 5.88
N LEU A 148 5.89 -10.90 5.00
CA LEU A 148 4.49 -11.25 5.29
C LEU A 148 4.37 -12.22 6.46
N THR A 149 5.23 -13.25 6.53
CA THR A 149 5.27 -14.20 7.64
C THR A 149 5.62 -13.48 8.95
N LEU A 150 6.64 -12.60 8.96
CA LEU A 150 7.03 -11.82 10.14
C LEU A 150 5.84 -10.99 10.67
N ILE A 151 5.14 -10.28 9.78
CA ILE A 151 3.96 -9.48 10.16
C ILE A 151 2.85 -10.38 10.68
N LYS A 152 2.53 -11.47 9.99
CA LYS A 152 1.47 -12.42 10.38
C LYS A 152 1.68 -13.01 11.77
N GLU A 153 2.91 -13.46 12.06
CA GLU A 153 3.24 -14.11 13.32
C GLU A 153 3.36 -13.13 14.49
N ASN A 154 3.87 -11.92 14.22
CA ASN A 154 4.17 -10.97 15.29
C ASN A 154 3.12 -9.87 15.45
N ILE A 155 2.40 -9.51 14.40
CA ILE A 155 1.39 -8.42 14.42
C ILE A 155 0.07 -8.94 13.83
N PRO A 156 -0.55 -10.00 14.40
CA PRO A 156 -1.70 -10.69 13.80
C PRO A 156 -2.92 -9.78 13.62
N ASP A 157 -3.15 -8.82 14.51
CA ASP A 157 -4.26 -7.88 14.40
C ASP A 157 -4.09 -6.96 13.18
N PHE A 158 -2.90 -6.38 12.99
CA PHE A 158 -2.59 -5.62 11.79
C PHE A 158 -2.66 -6.50 10.54
N PHE A 159 -2.11 -7.73 10.58
CA PHE A 159 -2.16 -8.65 9.44
C PHE A 159 -3.60 -8.93 9.01
N LYS A 160 -4.51 -9.11 9.95
CA LYS A 160 -5.95 -9.31 9.66
C LYS A 160 -6.57 -8.09 8.98
N GLU A 161 -6.30 -6.87 9.47
CA GLU A 161 -6.74 -5.63 8.82
C GLU A 161 -6.14 -5.50 7.42
N PHE A 162 -4.82 -5.71 7.30
CA PHE A 162 -4.07 -5.65 6.07
C PHE A 162 -4.61 -6.63 5.02
N HIS A 163 -4.78 -7.90 5.37
CA HIS A 163 -5.28 -8.94 4.47
C HIS A 163 -6.71 -8.67 4.00
N SER A 164 -7.54 -8.08 4.86
CA SER A 164 -8.91 -7.71 4.46
C SER A 164 -8.92 -6.61 3.39
N ALA A 165 -8.02 -5.64 3.48
CA ALA A 165 -8.00 -4.46 2.61
C ALA A 165 -7.09 -4.61 1.37
N ASN A 166 -6.18 -5.57 1.37
CA ASN A 166 -5.18 -5.75 0.31
C ASN A 166 -5.33 -7.14 -0.33
N LYS A 167 -5.19 -7.22 -1.65
CA LYS A 167 -5.42 -8.44 -2.43
C LYS A 167 -4.25 -8.79 -3.33
N LYS A 168 -3.52 -7.80 -3.84
CA LYS A 168 -2.52 -8.00 -4.88
C LYS A 168 -1.29 -7.11 -4.67
N ILE A 169 -0.13 -7.66 -5.05
CA ILE A 169 1.16 -6.98 -4.98
C ILE A 169 1.82 -7.04 -6.35
N PHE A 170 2.29 -5.89 -6.83
CA PHE A 170 3.13 -5.79 -8.03
C PHE A 170 4.46 -5.13 -7.68
N ILE A 171 5.59 -5.77 -8.04
CA ILE A 171 6.94 -5.29 -7.76
C ILE A 171 7.62 -4.91 -9.07
N HIS A 172 8.11 -3.68 -9.18
CA HIS A 172 8.76 -3.15 -10.39
C HIS A 172 10.13 -2.53 -10.09
N ASN A 173 10.90 -2.29 -11.15
CA ASN A 173 12.28 -1.78 -11.08
C ASN A 173 12.45 -0.31 -11.49
N ASN A 174 11.40 0.43 -11.82
CA ASN A 174 11.54 1.81 -12.26
C ASN A 174 11.61 2.77 -11.06
N PRO A 175 12.77 3.43 -10.79
CA PRO A 175 12.96 4.29 -9.60
C PRO A 175 12.18 5.61 -9.65
N ARG A 176 11.56 5.95 -10.78
CA ARG A 176 10.72 7.14 -10.93
C ARG A 176 9.25 6.89 -10.68
N ILE A 177 8.86 5.61 -10.58
CA ILE A 177 7.52 5.22 -10.15
C ILE A 177 7.62 4.96 -8.65
N LEU A 178 6.98 5.83 -7.86
CA LEU A 178 6.98 5.70 -6.39
C LEU A 178 6.27 4.41 -5.94
N ASN A 179 6.53 4.00 -4.69
CA ASN A 179 5.65 3.05 -4.02
C ASN A 179 4.30 3.73 -3.83
N PHE A 180 3.23 3.07 -4.22
CA PHE A 180 1.90 3.67 -4.11
C PHE A 180 0.79 2.62 -4.02
N THR A 181 -0.36 3.11 -3.64
CA THR A 181 -1.67 2.48 -3.81
C THR A 181 -2.67 3.53 -4.27
N SER A 182 -3.78 3.12 -4.83
CA SER A 182 -4.79 4.03 -5.35
C SER A 182 -6.20 3.54 -5.01
N ILE A 183 -7.08 4.46 -4.65
CA ILE A 183 -8.50 4.16 -4.48
C ILE A 183 -9.14 3.64 -5.77
N GLU A 184 -8.57 3.99 -6.93
CA GLU A 184 -9.06 3.53 -8.24
C GLU A 184 -8.66 2.07 -8.55
N THR A 185 -7.71 1.51 -7.78
CA THR A 185 -7.28 0.12 -7.81
C THR A 185 -7.23 -0.45 -6.39
N LEU A 186 -8.23 -0.09 -5.58
CA LEU A 186 -8.27 -0.42 -4.16
C LEU A 186 -8.00 -1.91 -3.93
N GLY A 187 -7.07 -2.20 -3.02
CA GLY A 187 -6.58 -3.55 -2.75
C GLY A 187 -5.31 -3.93 -3.53
N MET A 188 -4.85 -3.08 -4.46
CA MET A 188 -3.57 -3.25 -5.15
C MET A 188 -2.45 -2.49 -4.45
N LEU A 189 -1.26 -3.11 -4.36
CA LEU A 189 -0.02 -2.52 -3.84
C LEU A 189 1.02 -2.51 -4.96
N TYR A 190 1.67 -1.37 -5.18
CA TYR A 190 2.71 -1.21 -6.18
C TYR A 190 4.02 -0.85 -5.48
N PHE A 191 5.04 -1.71 -5.62
CA PHE A 191 6.33 -1.54 -4.97
C PHE A 191 7.44 -1.36 -6.00
N TYR A 192 8.23 -0.31 -5.82
CA TYR A 192 9.53 -0.21 -6.45
C TYR A 192 10.57 -0.94 -5.62
N ALA A 193 11.30 -1.89 -6.18
CA ALA A 193 12.33 -2.59 -5.45
C ALA A 193 13.67 -2.60 -6.20
N THR A 194 14.72 -2.17 -5.50
CA THR A 194 16.10 -2.38 -5.95
C THR A 194 16.53 -3.82 -5.71
N PRO A 195 17.60 -4.32 -6.37
CA PRO A 195 18.14 -5.65 -6.07
C PRO A 195 18.56 -5.85 -4.60
N TYR A 196 18.73 -4.77 -3.86
CA TYR A 196 19.19 -4.76 -2.45
C TYR A 196 18.06 -4.51 -1.45
N ALA A 197 16.79 -4.56 -1.89
CA ALA A 197 15.65 -4.39 -1.00
C ALA A 197 15.69 -5.41 0.15
N THR A 198 15.71 -4.89 1.38
CA THR A 198 15.86 -5.67 2.62
C THR A 198 14.54 -6.29 3.09
N LEU A 199 14.62 -7.17 4.09
CA LEU A 199 13.43 -7.64 4.81
C LEU A 199 12.62 -6.46 5.37
N MET A 200 13.31 -5.52 6.03
CA MET A 200 12.66 -4.37 6.66
C MET A 200 12.10 -3.37 5.66
N TYR A 201 12.67 -3.27 4.45
CA TYR A 201 12.05 -2.52 3.36
C TYR A 201 10.65 -3.06 3.02
N PHE A 202 10.52 -4.38 2.82
CA PHE A 202 9.20 -4.96 2.52
C PHE A 202 8.24 -4.89 3.71
N VAL A 203 8.72 -5.05 4.94
CA VAL A 203 7.91 -4.86 6.14
C VAL A 203 7.34 -3.44 6.18
N GLU A 204 8.19 -2.42 5.95
CA GLU A 204 7.73 -1.02 5.91
C GLU A 204 6.71 -0.79 4.80
N GLU A 205 6.97 -1.24 3.57
CA GLU A 205 6.08 -0.97 2.45
C GLU A 205 4.74 -1.71 2.57
N LEU A 206 4.74 -2.93 3.10
CA LEU A 206 3.51 -3.65 3.42
C LEU A 206 2.67 -2.88 4.47
N ILE A 207 3.31 -2.37 5.52
CA ILE A 207 2.62 -1.58 6.53
C ILE A 207 2.16 -0.23 5.94
N HIS A 208 3.05 0.48 5.26
CA HIS A 208 2.81 1.82 4.72
C HIS A 208 1.70 1.80 3.67
N GLN A 209 1.93 1.12 2.55
CA GLN A 209 0.99 1.09 1.44
C GLN A 209 -0.29 0.34 1.80
N GLY A 210 -0.17 -0.76 2.57
CA GLY A 210 -1.33 -1.49 3.06
C GLY A 210 -2.23 -0.65 3.95
N SER A 211 -1.67 0.23 4.76
CA SER A 211 -2.42 1.16 5.61
C SER A 211 -3.18 2.22 4.82
N HIS A 212 -2.69 2.65 3.66
CA HIS A 212 -3.47 3.51 2.78
C HIS A 212 -4.77 2.83 2.34
N ASN A 213 -4.71 1.56 1.94
CA ASN A 213 -5.92 0.81 1.57
C ASN A 213 -6.85 0.61 2.78
N ILE A 214 -6.33 0.32 3.97
CA ILE A 214 -7.12 0.22 5.20
C ILE A 214 -7.85 1.55 5.47
N LEU A 215 -7.16 2.68 5.36
CA LEU A 215 -7.76 3.99 5.62
C LEU A 215 -8.84 4.36 4.59
N TYR A 216 -8.69 3.97 3.31
CA TYR A 216 -9.76 4.13 2.32
C TYR A 216 -11.05 3.41 2.72
N HIS A 217 -10.95 2.23 3.34
CA HIS A 217 -12.12 1.52 3.86
C HIS A 217 -12.72 2.20 5.10
N ILE A 218 -11.90 2.70 6.02
CA ILE A 218 -12.33 3.40 7.24
C ILE A 218 -13.04 4.71 6.88
N THR A 219 -12.47 5.47 5.95
CA THR A 219 -12.93 6.81 5.56
C THR A 219 -13.71 6.80 4.24
N PHE A 220 -14.39 5.70 3.92
CA PHE A 220 -15.14 5.58 2.66
C PHE A 220 -16.15 6.71 2.50
N ASP A 221 -16.93 6.99 3.53
CA ASP A 221 -17.69 8.25 3.62
C ASP A 221 -16.82 9.33 4.31
N LYS A 222 -16.18 10.16 3.49
CA LYS A 222 -15.32 11.24 4.00
C LYS A 222 -16.06 12.26 4.83
N LYS A 223 -17.39 12.45 4.61
CA LYS A 223 -18.22 13.40 5.36
C LYS A 223 -18.37 13.01 6.83
N ASP A 224 -18.16 11.73 7.16
CA ASP A 224 -18.13 11.27 8.55
C ASP A 224 -16.92 11.85 9.32
N PHE A 225 -15.83 12.16 8.62
CA PHE A 225 -14.56 12.59 9.21
C PHE A 225 -14.25 14.07 8.99
N PHE A 226 -14.69 14.64 7.87
CA PHE A 226 -14.33 16.00 7.45
C PHE A 226 -15.56 16.86 7.23
N LYS A 227 -15.53 18.09 7.77
CA LYS A 227 -16.54 19.13 7.53
C LYS A 227 -16.36 19.81 6.18
N ILE A 228 -15.17 19.70 5.61
CA ILE A 228 -14.75 20.34 4.37
C ILE A 228 -14.54 19.29 3.25
N ASP A 229 -14.40 19.75 2.04
CA ASP A 229 -13.99 18.89 0.91
C ASP A 229 -12.50 18.60 0.98
N ALA A 230 -12.11 17.69 1.88
CA ALA A 230 -10.72 17.38 2.21
C ALA A 230 -9.87 16.96 0.99
N PRO A 231 -10.36 16.17 0.00
CA PRO A 231 -9.61 15.85 -1.21
C PRO A 231 -9.34 17.04 -2.14
N ASN A 232 -10.13 18.11 -2.06
CA ASN A 232 -9.99 19.29 -2.92
C ASN A 232 -9.49 20.52 -2.16
N THR A 233 -9.24 20.43 -0.87
CA THR A 233 -8.70 21.51 -0.04
C THR A 233 -7.20 21.33 0.17
N ILE A 234 -6.39 22.27 -0.27
CA ILE A 234 -4.94 22.19 -0.19
C ILE A 234 -4.42 22.66 1.18
N MET A 235 -3.49 21.93 1.76
CA MET A 235 -2.91 22.19 3.08
C MET A 235 -2.40 23.62 3.24
N ARG A 236 -1.64 24.17 2.27
CA ARG A 236 -1.09 25.52 2.33
C ARG A 236 -2.12 26.63 2.47
N ASP A 237 -3.35 26.38 1.99
CA ASP A 237 -4.41 27.39 2.03
C ASP A 237 -4.92 27.60 3.45
N LEU A 238 -4.86 26.56 4.29
CA LEU A 238 -5.22 26.57 5.71
C LEU A 238 -4.02 26.86 6.62
N THR A 239 -2.90 26.16 6.41
CA THR A 239 -1.72 26.24 7.30
C THR A 239 -0.80 27.40 7.00
N LYS A 240 -0.94 28.07 5.83
CA LYS A 240 -0.02 29.11 5.31
C LYS A 240 1.40 28.62 5.02
N GLN A 241 1.64 27.31 5.03
CA GLN A 241 2.92 26.70 4.67
C GLN A 241 3.02 26.60 3.15
N LYS A 242 3.72 27.55 2.52
CA LYS A 242 3.80 27.70 1.04
C LYS A 242 4.31 26.48 0.29
N TRP A 243 5.06 25.62 0.96
CA TRP A 243 5.65 24.41 0.39
C TRP A 243 4.67 23.22 0.36
N ASP A 244 3.58 23.23 1.15
CA ASP A 244 2.70 22.07 1.29
C ASP A 244 1.54 22.10 0.28
N TYR A 245 1.76 21.43 -0.84
CA TYR A 245 0.80 21.29 -1.93
C TYR A 245 -0.13 20.07 -1.82
N ARG A 246 0.02 19.29 -0.74
CA ARG A 246 -0.86 18.14 -0.52
C ARG A 246 -2.27 18.62 -0.21
N ASP A 247 -3.27 17.84 -0.65
CA ASP A 247 -4.60 18.02 -0.12
C ASP A 247 -4.71 17.50 1.33
N ILE A 248 -5.75 17.94 2.04
CA ILE A 248 -5.99 17.59 3.45
C ILE A 248 -6.13 16.06 3.62
N TYR A 249 -6.83 15.41 2.69
CA TYR A 249 -7.04 13.97 2.76
C TYR A 249 -5.73 13.19 2.54
N GLY A 250 -4.91 13.60 1.60
CA GLY A 250 -3.58 13.05 1.38
C GLY A 250 -2.64 13.26 2.58
N ALA A 251 -2.68 14.44 3.21
CA ALA A 251 -1.92 14.71 4.44
C ALA A 251 -2.41 13.82 5.60
N PHE A 252 -3.73 13.61 5.74
CA PHE A 252 -4.32 12.72 6.73
C PHE A 252 -3.91 11.25 6.52
N HIS A 253 -3.86 10.79 5.26
CA HIS A 253 -3.28 9.49 4.91
C HIS A 253 -1.83 9.36 5.38
N GLY A 254 -1.02 10.40 5.14
CA GLY A 254 0.37 10.41 5.59
C GLY A 254 0.51 10.21 7.10
N VAL A 255 -0.30 10.91 7.90
CA VAL A 255 -0.28 10.76 9.37
C VAL A 255 -0.72 9.38 9.81
N TYR A 256 -1.78 8.85 9.20
CA TYR A 256 -2.26 7.51 9.52
C TYR A 256 -1.21 6.43 9.23
N THR A 257 -0.51 6.53 8.12
CA THR A 257 0.54 5.55 7.77
C THR A 257 1.77 5.67 8.67
N VAL A 258 2.08 6.88 9.16
CA VAL A 258 3.12 7.07 10.19
C VAL A 258 2.70 6.38 11.50
N TYR A 259 1.45 6.58 11.94
CA TYR A 259 0.90 5.90 13.11
C TYR A 259 1.02 4.38 12.98
N LYS A 260 0.56 3.80 11.87
CA LYS A 260 0.61 2.35 11.68
C LYS A 260 2.04 1.80 11.65
N ARG A 261 2.99 2.53 11.07
CA ARG A 261 4.42 2.14 11.14
C ARG A 261 4.94 2.18 12.58
N LEU A 262 4.68 3.26 13.33
CA LEU A 262 5.07 3.36 14.73
C LEU A 262 4.47 2.22 15.57
N GLU A 263 3.17 1.95 15.43
CA GLU A 263 2.47 0.87 16.14
C GLU A 263 3.08 -0.50 15.83
N CYS A 264 3.26 -0.83 14.56
CA CYS A 264 3.81 -2.12 14.15
C CYS A 264 5.27 -2.30 14.57
N TYR A 265 6.09 -1.24 14.46
CA TYR A 265 7.50 -1.29 14.87
C TYR A 265 7.63 -1.46 16.40
N ASP A 266 6.80 -0.78 17.19
CA ASP A 266 6.76 -0.96 18.64
C ASP A 266 6.46 -2.41 19.01
N ILE A 267 5.47 -3.04 18.36
CA ILE A 267 5.10 -4.44 18.62
C ILE A 267 6.27 -5.39 18.24
N LEU A 268 6.92 -5.19 17.10
CA LEU A 268 8.07 -6.01 16.68
C LEU A 268 9.22 -5.92 17.68
N LEU A 269 9.51 -4.72 18.20
CA LEU A 269 10.55 -4.50 19.22
C LEU A 269 10.17 -5.13 20.56
N GLN A 270 8.94 -4.96 21.02
CA GLN A 270 8.47 -5.57 22.29
C GLN A 270 8.53 -7.10 22.26
N LYS A 271 8.30 -7.71 21.10
CA LYS A 271 8.38 -9.16 20.93
C LYS A 271 9.80 -9.68 20.68
N ASN A 272 10.79 -8.78 20.58
CA ASN A 272 12.14 -9.13 20.16
C ASN A 272 12.13 -9.99 18.88
N ALA A 273 11.28 -9.60 17.93
CA ALA A 273 11.05 -10.37 16.70
C ALA A 273 12.24 -10.32 15.72
N LEU A 274 13.18 -9.42 15.95
CA LEU A 274 14.30 -9.12 15.06
C LEU A 274 15.60 -8.98 15.85
N GLU A 275 16.70 -9.36 15.21
CA GLU A 275 18.05 -9.23 15.76
C GLU A 275 19.04 -8.73 14.70
N GLY A 276 20.23 -8.36 15.12
CA GLY A 276 21.33 -8.00 14.24
C GLY A 276 20.96 -6.86 13.28
N LYS A 277 21.19 -7.09 11.98
CA LYS A 277 20.98 -6.09 10.93
C LYS A 277 19.53 -5.63 10.82
N ASP A 278 18.59 -6.56 10.91
CA ASP A 278 17.17 -6.24 10.78
C ASP A 278 16.66 -5.41 11.97
N LYS A 279 17.16 -5.67 13.19
CA LYS A 279 16.86 -4.83 14.36
C LYS A 279 17.48 -3.44 14.22
N HIS A 280 18.73 -3.32 13.74
CA HIS A 280 19.37 -2.03 13.49
C HIS A 280 18.60 -1.20 12.47
N GLU A 281 18.19 -1.82 11.37
CA GLU A 281 17.37 -1.15 10.33
C GLU A 281 15.99 -0.74 10.88
N LEU A 282 15.32 -1.61 11.65
CA LEU A 282 14.02 -1.29 12.26
C LEU A 282 14.11 -0.05 13.18
N LEU A 283 15.15 0.02 14.01
CA LEU A 283 15.36 1.16 14.91
C LEU A 283 15.64 2.46 14.14
N GLY A 284 16.41 2.39 13.05
CA GLY A 284 16.61 3.53 12.15
C GLY A 284 15.32 4.02 11.50
N ARG A 285 14.51 3.08 10.98
CA ARG A 285 13.19 3.38 10.40
C ARG A 285 12.22 3.95 11.43
N LEU A 286 12.25 3.45 12.66
CA LEU A 286 11.45 3.99 13.76
C LEU A 286 11.84 5.43 14.07
N ALA A 287 13.13 5.72 14.19
CA ALA A 287 13.63 7.09 14.44
C ALA A 287 13.27 8.05 13.29
N ASP A 288 13.25 7.57 12.05
CA ASP A 288 12.82 8.35 10.89
C ASP A 288 11.35 8.82 10.99
N GLN A 289 10.47 8.02 11.61
CA GLN A 289 9.06 8.39 11.76
C GLN A 289 8.85 9.58 12.70
N PHE A 290 9.76 9.87 13.62
CA PHE A 290 9.58 10.94 14.61
C PHE A 290 9.43 12.31 13.94
N SER A 291 10.29 12.65 12.98
CA SER A 291 10.19 13.93 12.28
C SER A 291 8.97 13.97 11.34
N ARG A 292 8.61 12.85 10.72
CA ARG A 292 7.42 12.75 9.86
C ARG A 292 6.14 12.97 10.66
N PHE A 293 6.09 12.41 11.86
CA PHE A 293 4.96 12.58 12.77
C PHE A 293 4.75 14.03 13.16
N HIS A 294 5.77 14.69 13.73
CA HIS A 294 5.64 16.07 14.17
C HIS A 294 5.22 17.01 13.04
N THR A 295 5.87 16.92 11.89
CA THR A 295 5.51 17.76 10.73
C THR A 295 4.08 17.49 10.24
N GLY A 296 3.66 16.24 10.21
CA GLY A 296 2.32 15.86 9.72
C GLY A 296 1.21 16.27 10.68
N LEU A 297 1.36 15.95 11.97
CA LEU A 297 0.33 16.20 12.99
C LEU A 297 0.16 17.67 13.33
N GLU A 298 1.24 18.41 13.50
CA GLU A 298 1.14 19.84 13.76
C GLU A 298 0.37 20.59 12.66
N LEU A 299 0.62 20.21 11.39
CA LEU A 299 -0.06 20.81 10.25
C LEU A 299 -1.55 20.43 10.19
N LEU A 300 -1.92 19.24 10.67
CA LEU A 300 -3.30 18.75 10.66
C LEU A 300 -4.09 19.05 11.94
N ASN A 301 -3.53 19.76 12.90
CA ASN A 301 -4.26 20.18 14.10
C ASN A 301 -5.18 21.39 13.81
N LEU A 302 -6.19 21.16 12.99
CA LEU A 302 -7.14 22.15 12.44
C LEU A 302 -8.56 21.76 12.84
N ASP A 303 -9.10 22.39 13.89
CA ASP A 303 -10.45 22.04 14.41
C ASP A 303 -11.58 22.26 13.40
N GLU A 304 -11.43 23.23 12.52
CA GLU A 304 -12.40 23.56 11.47
C GLU A 304 -12.51 22.48 10.39
N VAL A 305 -11.52 21.61 10.27
CA VAL A 305 -11.45 20.57 9.23
C VAL A 305 -12.32 19.37 9.59
N TYR A 306 -12.39 19.00 10.88
CA TYR A 306 -12.93 17.73 11.31
C TYR A 306 -14.37 17.82 11.82
N THR A 307 -15.14 16.73 11.58
CA THR A 307 -16.33 16.42 12.37
C THR A 307 -15.90 15.97 13.78
N GLU A 308 -16.86 15.76 14.69
CA GLU A 308 -16.56 15.19 16.01
C GLU A 308 -15.88 13.82 15.92
N LYS A 309 -16.36 12.93 15.00
CA LYS A 309 -15.76 11.61 14.74
C LYS A 309 -14.35 11.74 14.18
N GLY A 310 -14.15 12.63 13.21
CA GLY A 310 -12.83 12.88 12.61
C GLY A 310 -11.83 13.43 13.63
N LYS A 311 -12.27 14.36 14.48
CA LYS A 311 -11.41 14.92 15.54
C LYS A 311 -11.06 13.88 16.60
N ALA A 312 -12.03 13.07 17.02
CA ALA A 312 -11.77 11.98 17.98
C ALA A 312 -10.76 10.99 17.41
N PHE A 313 -10.87 10.62 16.13
CA PHE A 313 -9.93 9.74 15.44
C PHE A 313 -8.53 10.36 15.38
N TYR A 314 -8.42 11.65 14.97
CA TYR A 314 -7.16 12.37 14.93
C TYR A 314 -6.47 12.41 16.30
N VAL A 315 -7.22 12.76 17.36
CA VAL A 315 -6.68 12.85 18.74
C VAL A 315 -6.21 11.50 19.26
N ASP A 316 -6.90 10.42 18.91
CA ASP A 316 -6.48 9.05 19.27
C ASP A 316 -5.15 8.68 18.59
N LEU A 317 -5.00 8.98 17.28
CA LEU A 317 -3.74 8.81 16.56
C LEU A 317 -2.59 9.60 17.21
N ASP A 318 -2.84 10.87 17.52
CA ASP A 318 -1.86 11.77 18.15
C ASP A 318 -1.33 11.19 19.47
N LYS A 319 -2.23 10.85 20.39
CA LYS A 319 -1.86 10.27 21.68
C LYS A 319 -1.08 8.97 21.56
N LYS A 320 -1.47 8.07 20.65
CA LYS A 320 -0.79 6.79 20.45
C LYS A 320 0.61 7.00 19.88
N CYS A 321 0.76 7.86 18.88
CA CYS A 321 2.07 8.19 18.32
C CYS A 321 2.99 8.83 19.34
N GLU A 322 2.51 9.84 20.09
CA GLU A 322 3.32 10.47 21.13
C GLU A 322 3.78 9.48 22.20
N SER A 323 2.91 8.57 22.62
CA SER A 323 3.27 7.52 23.59
C SER A 323 4.42 6.66 23.08
N ILE A 324 4.38 6.24 21.82
CA ILE A 324 5.44 5.42 21.21
C ILE A 324 6.73 6.23 21.03
N ILE A 325 6.64 7.46 20.52
CA ILE A 325 7.81 8.34 20.33
C ILE A 325 8.51 8.61 21.66
N ASN A 326 7.75 8.90 22.73
CA ASN A 326 8.32 9.12 24.05
C ASN A 326 9.02 7.89 24.61
N LYS A 327 8.49 6.69 24.37
CA LYS A 327 9.13 5.42 24.75
C LYS A 327 10.50 5.26 24.08
N TYR A 328 10.63 5.64 22.82
CA TYR A 328 11.85 5.50 22.04
C TYR A 328 12.63 6.81 21.83
N VAL A 329 12.37 7.83 22.65
CA VAL A 329 12.99 9.16 22.50
C VAL A 329 14.52 9.15 22.45
N LEU A 330 15.14 8.15 23.07
CA LEU A 330 16.59 7.95 23.03
C LEU A 330 17.14 7.84 21.60
N LEU A 331 16.39 7.19 20.70
CA LEU A 331 16.80 7.02 19.30
C LEU A 331 17.01 8.34 18.57
N LYS A 332 16.29 9.40 18.96
CA LYS A 332 16.46 10.75 18.37
C LYS A 332 17.87 11.32 18.61
N ARG A 333 18.54 10.89 19.68
CA ARG A 333 19.91 11.33 20.01
C ARG A 333 20.96 10.32 19.58
N GLU A 334 20.55 9.08 19.42
CA GLU A 334 21.43 7.98 19.09
C GLU A 334 21.74 7.90 17.60
N PHE A 335 20.76 8.17 16.75
CA PHE A 335 20.92 8.05 15.30
C PHE A 335 21.00 9.42 14.61
N ASP A 336 22.00 9.57 13.74
CA ASP A 336 22.14 10.69 12.82
C ASP A 336 21.38 10.38 11.52
N LEU A 337 20.31 11.13 11.28
CA LEU A 337 19.48 11.03 10.09
C LEU A 337 19.66 12.24 9.15
N SER A 338 20.75 12.98 9.26
CA SER A 338 20.99 14.21 8.50
C SER A 338 21.17 13.98 7.00
N ASN A 339 21.58 12.78 6.59
CA ASN A 339 21.72 12.35 5.19
C ASN A 339 20.45 11.70 4.61
N ARG A 340 19.33 11.72 5.35
CA ARG A 340 18.08 11.14 4.90
C ARG A 340 17.51 11.87 3.70
N ASP A 341 17.11 11.09 2.68
CA ASP A 341 16.31 11.56 1.55
C ASP A 341 14.79 11.39 1.83
N LEU A 342 13.95 11.53 0.82
CA LEU A 342 12.50 11.35 0.93
C LEU A 342 12.15 9.95 1.47
N ASP A 343 12.85 8.92 0.99
CA ASP A 343 12.69 7.54 1.44
C ASP A 343 13.87 7.11 2.30
N PHE A 344 13.60 6.27 3.33
CA PHE A 344 14.65 5.70 4.14
C PHE A 344 15.40 4.61 3.35
N ARG A 345 16.72 4.75 3.25
CA ARG A 345 17.63 3.76 2.65
C ARG A 345 18.60 3.27 3.70
N TYR A 346 18.66 1.97 3.90
CA TYR A 346 19.49 1.40 4.94
C TYR A 346 20.99 1.62 4.68
N GLU A 347 21.42 1.56 3.42
CA GLU A 347 22.81 1.82 3.05
C GLU A 347 23.24 3.26 3.43
N ASP A 348 22.39 4.24 3.14
CA ASP A 348 22.66 5.65 3.48
C ASP A 348 22.65 5.84 5.01
N PHE A 349 21.72 5.21 5.70
CA PHE A 349 21.66 5.20 7.15
C PHE A 349 22.96 4.67 7.78
N CYS A 350 23.50 3.57 7.26
CA CYS A 350 24.74 2.97 7.76
C CYS A 350 25.99 3.85 7.58
N LEU A 351 25.98 4.84 6.66
CA LEU A 351 27.10 5.77 6.50
C LEU A 351 27.33 6.64 7.72
N LEU A 352 26.27 6.98 8.45
CA LEU A 352 26.32 7.80 9.66
C LEU A 352 26.09 7.02 10.95
N ASN A 353 25.55 5.80 10.85
CA ASN A 353 25.17 4.97 11.99
C ASN A 353 25.77 3.56 11.80
N SER A 354 26.96 3.36 12.36
CA SER A 354 27.73 2.12 12.19
C SER A 354 27.00 0.91 12.77
N PHE A 355 26.92 -0.16 11.99
CA PHE A 355 26.35 -1.42 12.44
C PHE A 355 27.21 -2.08 13.54
N GLU A 356 28.54 -1.92 13.47
CA GLU A 356 29.47 -2.42 14.48
C GLU A 356 29.23 -1.74 15.84
N ASP A 357 29.06 -0.41 15.87
CA ASP A 357 28.76 0.33 17.09
C ASP A 357 27.41 -0.07 17.66
N PHE A 358 26.41 -0.26 16.78
CA PHE A 358 25.12 -0.78 17.18
C PHE A 358 25.26 -2.15 17.87
N LEU A 359 26.00 -3.10 17.30
CA LEU A 359 26.18 -4.45 17.88
C LEU A 359 26.83 -4.41 19.26
N ILE A 360 27.77 -3.49 19.49
CA ILE A 360 28.40 -3.32 20.80
C ILE A 360 27.37 -2.86 21.83
N LYS A 361 26.58 -1.85 21.50
CA LYS A 361 25.56 -1.29 22.38
C LYS A 361 24.40 -2.25 22.62
N ASP A 362 23.96 -2.97 21.57
CA ASP A 362 22.87 -3.95 21.67
C ASP A 362 23.23 -5.11 22.60
N LYS A 363 24.46 -5.63 22.52
CA LYS A 363 24.98 -6.65 23.45
C LYS A 363 25.03 -6.17 24.90
N GLN A 364 25.16 -4.87 25.12
CA GLN A 364 25.11 -4.25 26.45
C GLN A 364 23.69 -4.00 26.94
N GLY A 365 22.67 -4.33 26.15
CA GLY A 365 21.25 -4.12 26.47
C GLY A 365 20.76 -2.69 26.26
N PHE A 366 21.55 -1.83 25.56
CA PHE A 366 21.20 -0.43 25.36
C PHE A 366 19.87 -0.23 24.59
N TYR A 367 19.54 -1.17 23.71
CA TYR A 367 18.31 -1.14 22.91
C TYR A 367 17.23 -2.10 23.43
N ASN A 368 17.24 -2.44 24.71
CA ASN A 368 16.19 -3.19 25.39
C ASN A 368 15.18 -2.17 25.96
N PHE A 369 14.14 -1.87 25.20
CA PHE A 369 13.10 -0.88 25.54
C PHE A 369 11.92 -1.51 26.30
#